data_dc9a214f4c503c4d50e7fcfa24a647d2
#
_entry.id   dc9a214f4c503c4d50e7fcfa24a647d2
#
_cell.length_a   1.000
_cell.length_b   1.000
_cell.length_c   1.000
_cell.angle_alpha   90.00
_cell.angle_beta   90.00
_cell.angle_gamma   90.00
#
_symmetry.space_group_name_H-M   'P 1'
#
loop_
_entity.id
_entity.type
_entity.pdbx_description
1 polymer ?
#
loop_
_entity_poly.entity_id
_entity_poly.type
_entity_poly.pdbx_seq_one_letter_code
_entity_poly.pdbx_strand_id
1 'polypeptide(L)'
;MRFLSIILSLFLFAQTVSASPLSGNAKTKRIPAGTKFALQLTNSVSTTNSEGSEFTAIMMNDQTADQDVILPMGSLVRGTIKRIEPPKRFSKGAVLYLDFDHVVTPNGRQLPLTFSIVGRQNMTYDGGITSSRGYKDALKENWRITKEITSNATEWGGDVFDDVIVADQLMTGIGAIGGAIGGGAYYVYDGFADMIRKGKDVELKKGEVLNVILVDPVDVPVI
;
A
#
# COMPACT_ATOMS: atom_id res chain seq x y z
N MET A 1 35.84 18.83 -52.97
CA MET A 1 34.80 17.85 -52.67
C MET A 1 34.51 17.63 -51.17
N ARG A 2 35.42 17.96 -50.27
CA ARG A 2 35.19 17.78 -48.79
C ARG A 2 34.22 18.79 -48.15
N PHE A 3 34.10 20.00 -48.68
CA PHE A 3 33.19 21.02 -48.16
C PHE A 3 31.71 20.79 -48.51
N LEU A 4 31.45 20.16 -49.66
CA LEU A 4 30.06 19.84 -50.07
C LEU A 4 29.43 18.77 -49.22
N SER A 5 30.24 17.84 -48.69
CA SER A 5 29.78 16.75 -47.81
C SER A 5 29.38 17.24 -46.42
N ILE A 6 30.00 18.29 -45.89
CA ILE A 6 29.71 18.89 -44.59
C ILE A 6 28.40 19.70 -44.63
N ILE A 7 28.14 20.39 -45.73
CA ILE A 7 26.90 21.16 -45.91
C ILE A 7 25.69 20.22 -46.05
N LEU A 8 25.85 19.09 -46.72
CA LEU A 8 24.77 18.10 -46.90
C LEU A 8 24.44 17.38 -45.58
N SER A 9 25.43 17.14 -44.71
CA SER A 9 25.18 16.56 -43.40
C SER A 9 24.50 17.51 -42.39
N LEU A 10 24.71 18.82 -42.56
CA LEU A 10 24.06 19.83 -41.68
C LEU A 10 22.58 20.02 -42.03
N PHE A 11 22.17 19.76 -43.27
CA PHE A 11 20.79 19.87 -43.71
C PHE A 11 19.90 18.68 -43.27
N LEU A 12 20.49 17.53 -42.96
CA LEU A 12 19.72 16.36 -42.49
C LEU A 12 19.27 16.43 -41.00
N PHE A 13 19.86 17.33 -40.19
CA PHE A 13 19.54 17.48 -38.78
C PHE A 13 18.42 18.49 -38.47
N ALA A 14 17.92 19.21 -39.47
CA ALA A 14 16.88 20.23 -39.30
C ALA A 14 15.43 19.68 -39.52
N GLN A 15 15.19 18.41 -39.26
CA GLN A 15 13.83 17.88 -39.15
C GLN A 15 13.30 18.24 -37.75
N THR A 16 12.88 19.47 -37.58
CA THR A 16 12.05 19.85 -36.42
C THR A 16 10.75 19.06 -36.55
N VAL A 17 10.57 18.08 -35.70
CA VAL A 17 9.27 17.46 -35.49
C VAL A 17 8.34 18.54 -34.94
N SER A 18 7.61 19.20 -35.83
CA SER A 18 6.52 20.08 -35.45
C SER A 18 5.43 19.18 -34.85
N ALA A 19 5.38 19.13 -33.52
CA ALA A 19 4.19 18.63 -32.83
C ALA A 19 3.04 19.50 -33.31
N SER A 20 2.11 18.92 -34.05
CA SER A 20 0.89 19.63 -34.46
C SER A 20 0.18 20.14 -33.22
N PRO A 21 -0.07 21.45 -33.08
CA PRO A 21 -0.86 21.94 -31.96
C PRO A 21 -2.22 21.24 -32.02
N LEU A 22 -2.68 20.74 -30.89
CA LEU A 22 -4.04 20.21 -30.74
C LEU A 22 -5.00 21.22 -31.35
N SER A 23 -5.81 20.76 -32.30
CA SER A 23 -6.83 21.57 -32.96
C SER A 23 -7.62 22.36 -31.91
N GLY A 24 -7.62 23.68 -31.98
CA GLY A 24 -8.27 24.56 -30.99
C GLY A 24 -9.79 24.37 -30.86
N ASN A 25 -10.39 23.42 -31.58
CA ASN A 25 -11.78 23.04 -31.54
C ASN A 25 -12.03 21.66 -30.88
N ALA A 26 -11.04 21.03 -30.25
CA ALA A 26 -11.26 19.79 -29.53
C ALA A 26 -12.18 20.06 -28.33
N LYS A 27 -13.39 19.51 -28.33
CA LYS A 27 -14.26 19.52 -27.17
C LYS A 27 -13.58 18.71 -26.07
N THR A 28 -13.35 19.34 -24.93
CA THR A 28 -12.80 18.67 -23.76
C THR A 28 -13.90 18.47 -22.71
N LYS A 29 -13.88 17.34 -22.04
CA LYS A 29 -14.70 17.10 -20.84
C LYS A 29 -13.82 17.01 -19.63
N ARG A 30 -14.25 17.64 -18.55
CA ARG A 30 -13.47 17.74 -17.32
C ARG A 30 -13.88 16.66 -16.33
N ILE A 31 -12.88 15.93 -15.82
CA ILE A 31 -13.04 15.05 -14.66
C ILE A 31 -12.63 15.87 -13.43
N PRO A 32 -13.53 16.08 -12.46
CA PRO A 32 -13.21 16.89 -11.29
C PRO A 32 -12.24 16.16 -10.35
N ALA A 33 -11.44 16.94 -9.63
CA ALA A 33 -10.66 16.43 -8.50
C ALA A 33 -11.57 15.73 -7.47
N GLY A 34 -11.05 14.74 -6.78
CA GLY A 34 -11.83 13.92 -5.82
C GLY A 34 -12.63 12.79 -6.46
N THR A 35 -12.66 12.67 -7.80
CA THR A 35 -13.27 11.52 -8.46
C THR A 35 -12.59 10.23 -8.06
N LYS A 36 -13.39 9.22 -7.69
CA LYS A 36 -12.91 7.93 -7.20
C LYS A 36 -12.74 6.93 -8.34
N PHE A 37 -11.66 6.15 -8.26
CA PHE A 37 -11.35 5.08 -9.20
C PHE A 37 -11.00 3.81 -8.46
N ALA A 38 -11.32 2.65 -9.06
CA ALA A 38 -10.86 1.35 -8.64
C ALA A 38 -9.84 0.83 -9.65
N LEU A 39 -8.63 0.59 -9.20
CA LEU A 39 -7.50 0.12 -10.02
C LEU A 39 -7.09 -1.28 -9.57
N GLN A 40 -6.97 -2.22 -10.49
CA GLN A 40 -6.46 -3.56 -10.21
C GLN A 40 -5.00 -3.67 -10.66
N LEU A 41 -4.10 -4.03 -9.76
CA LEU A 41 -2.68 -4.20 -10.06
C LEU A 41 -2.46 -5.36 -11.04
N THR A 42 -1.65 -5.14 -12.07
CA THR A 42 -1.28 -6.17 -13.05
C THR A 42 0.02 -6.89 -12.70
N ASN A 43 0.85 -6.28 -11.87
CA ASN A 43 2.08 -6.84 -11.30
C ASN A 43 2.11 -6.62 -9.79
N SER A 44 2.93 -7.41 -9.09
CA SER A 44 3.14 -7.21 -7.65
C SER A 44 4.06 -6.02 -7.40
N VAL A 45 3.81 -5.30 -6.33
CA VAL A 45 4.59 -4.13 -5.88
C VAL A 45 4.95 -4.31 -4.43
N SER A 46 6.23 -4.23 -4.09
CA SER A 46 6.72 -4.50 -2.74
C SER A 46 7.82 -3.53 -2.34
N THR A 47 8.01 -3.39 -1.03
CA THR A 47 9.18 -2.67 -0.46
C THR A 47 10.52 -3.39 -0.70
N THR A 48 10.49 -4.61 -1.24
CA THR A 48 11.69 -5.32 -1.71
C THR A 48 12.12 -4.93 -3.13
N ASN A 49 11.25 -4.22 -3.88
CA ASN A 49 11.61 -3.62 -5.15
C ASN A 49 12.54 -2.40 -4.94
N SER A 50 13.06 -1.87 -6.03
CA SER A 50 13.85 -0.63 -6.00
C SER A 50 12.95 0.60 -6.14
N GLU A 51 13.34 1.72 -5.54
CA GLU A 51 12.75 3.01 -5.85
C GLU A 51 12.90 3.31 -7.35
N GLY A 52 11.89 3.92 -7.96
CA GLY A 52 11.82 4.13 -9.40
C GLY A 52 11.33 2.93 -10.20
N SER A 53 11.09 1.75 -9.58
CA SER A 53 10.50 0.61 -10.29
C SER A 53 9.09 0.94 -10.75
N GLU A 54 8.78 0.58 -11.99
CA GLU A 54 7.47 0.80 -12.59
C GLU A 54 6.46 -0.26 -12.13
N PHE A 55 5.23 0.17 -11.99
CA PHE A 55 4.09 -0.71 -11.82
C PHE A 55 2.95 -0.31 -12.75
N THR A 56 2.04 -1.24 -12.97
CA THR A 56 0.87 -1.04 -13.82
C THR A 56 -0.38 -1.54 -13.13
N ALA A 57 -1.49 -0.86 -13.40
CA ALA A 57 -2.82 -1.25 -12.94
C ALA A 57 -3.86 -1.03 -14.04
N ILE A 58 -4.94 -1.76 -14.00
CA ILE A 58 -6.06 -1.64 -14.94
C ILE A 58 -7.22 -0.98 -14.23
N MET A 59 -7.85 -0.02 -14.90
CA MET A 59 -9.06 0.62 -14.45
C MET A 59 -10.23 -0.36 -14.51
N MET A 60 -10.95 -0.53 -13.39
CA MET A 60 -12.00 -1.54 -13.26
C MET A 60 -13.39 -1.02 -13.67
N ASN A 61 -13.59 0.30 -13.68
CA ASN A 61 -14.88 0.92 -13.97
C ASN A 61 -14.71 2.00 -15.02
N ASP A 62 -15.76 2.19 -15.83
CA ASP A 62 -15.86 3.32 -16.74
C ASP A 62 -16.00 4.62 -15.95
N GLN A 63 -15.33 5.68 -16.39
CA GLN A 63 -15.58 7.03 -15.93
C GLN A 63 -16.36 7.81 -16.97
N THR A 64 -17.51 8.27 -16.55
CA THR A 64 -18.43 9.00 -17.42
C THR A 64 -18.52 10.47 -16.98
N ALA A 65 -18.62 11.37 -17.95
CA ALA A 65 -19.06 12.74 -17.71
C ALA A 65 -20.09 13.12 -18.77
N ASP A 66 -21.21 13.68 -18.34
CA ASP A 66 -22.35 14.06 -19.21
C ASP A 66 -22.82 12.91 -20.12
N GLN A 67 -22.90 11.68 -19.58
CA GLN A 67 -23.32 10.44 -20.28
C GLN A 67 -22.31 9.85 -21.28
N ASP A 68 -21.18 10.51 -21.54
CA ASP A 68 -20.12 9.95 -22.37
C ASP A 68 -19.05 9.25 -21.50
N VAL A 69 -18.56 8.10 -21.98
CA VAL A 69 -17.43 7.40 -21.36
C VAL A 69 -16.16 8.14 -21.73
N ILE A 70 -15.53 8.77 -20.74
CA ILE A 70 -14.30 9.55 -20.94
C ILE A 70 -13.06 8.67 -20.75
N LEU A 71 -13.07 7.86 -19.69
CA LEU A 71 -12.03 6.87 -19.41
C LEU A 71 -12.70 5.50 -19.31
N PRO A 72 -12.55 4.65 -20.34
CA PRO A 72 -13.17 3.34 -20.34
C PRO A 72 -12.47 2.37 -19.39
N MET A 73 -13.23 1.43 -18.86
CA MET A 73 -12.73 0.24 -18.18
C MET A 73 -11.65 -0.44 -19.04
N GLY A 74 -10.62 -1.01 -18.41
CA GLY A 74 -9.49 -1.60 -19.12
C GLY A 74 -8.40 -0.61 -19.49
N SER A 75 -8.57 0.69 -19.21
CA SER A 75 -7.49 1.66 -19.35
C SER A 75 -6.33 1.29 -18.44
N LEU A 76 -5.09 1.34 -18.97
CA LEU A 76 -3.88 1.00 -18.26
C LEU A 76 -3.34 2.23 -17.53
N VAL A 77 -3.24 2.16 -16.22
CA VAL A 77 -2.60 3.17 -15.38
C VAL A 77 -1.17 2.76 -15.13
N ARG A 78 -0.23 3.66 -15.35
CA ARG A 78 1.19 3.47 -15.03
C ARG A 78 1.57 4.34 -13.85
N GLY A 79 2.52 3.82 -13.08
CA GLY A 79 3.11 4.54 -11.97
C GLY A 79 4.46 3.99 -11.59
N THR A 80 5.10 4.66 -10.65
CA THR A 80 6.43 4.32 -10.15
C THR A 80 6.44 4.25 -8.62
N ILE A 81 7.35 3.48 -8.08
CA ILE A 81 7.64 3.48 -6.65
C ILE A 81 8.43 4.76 -6.33
N LYS A 82 7.77 5.71 -5.70
CA LYS A 82 8.36 7.02 -5.40
C LYS A 82 9.42 6.96 -4.30
N ARG A 83 9.09 6.23 -3.21
CA ARG A 83 9.96 6.12 -2.04
C ARG A 83 9.63 4.85 -1.25
N ILE A 84 10.66 4.25 -0.68
CA ILE A 84 10.55 3.10 0.20
C ILE A 84 11.19 3.45 1.54
N GLU A 85 10.43 3.36 2.62
CA GLU A 85 11.00 3.39 3.95
C GLU A 85 11.15 1.94 4.44
N PRO A 86 12.39 1.49 4.70
CA PRO A 86 12.62 0.13 5.14
C PRO A 86 12.04 -0.11 6.54
N PRO A 87 11.70 -1.37 6.86
CA PRO A 87 11.20 -1.70 8.17
C PRO A 87 12.25 -1.43 9.24
N LYS A 88 11.85 -0.78 10.32
CA LYS A 88 12.71 -0.42 11.46
C LYS A 88 12.44 -1.36 12.63
N ARG A 89 13.30 -1.25 13.66
CA ARG A 89 13.10 -1.93 14.96
C ARG A 89 11.81 -1.44 15.62
N PHE A 90 11.37 -2.09 16.68
CA PHE A 90 10.11 -1.86 17.38
C PHE A 90 8.88 -2.20 16.53
N SER A 91 8.95 -3.28 15.76
CA SER A 91 7.86 -3.73 14.87
C SER A 91 7.33 -2.61 13.93
N LYS A 92 8.14 -1.57 13.69
CA LYS A 92 7.79 -0.51 12.75
C LYS A 92 7.90 -1.05 11.34
N GLY A 93 6.76 -1.34 10.71
CA GLY A 93 6.68 -1.86 9.37
C GLY A 93 7.28 -0.92 8.33
N ALA A 94 7.60 -1.47 7.18
CA ALA A 94 8.00 -0.70 6.01
C ALA A 94 6.87 0.24 5.55
N VAL A 95 7.23 1.29 4.82
CA VAL A 95 6.27 2.18 4.17
C VAL A 95 6.60 2.26 2.68
N LEU A 96 5.59 2.12 1.85
CA LEU A 96 5.66 2.16 0.40
C LEU A 96 4.88 3.37 -0.13
N TYR A 97 5.55 4.25 -0.86
CA TYR A 97 4.94 5.40 -1.52
C TYR A 97 4.88 5.14 -3.01
N LEU A 98 3.67 5.23 -3.56
CA LEU A 98 3.40 5.05 -4.98
C LEU A 98 3.07 6.40 -5.61
N ASP A 99 3.58 6.62 -6.81
CA ASP A 99 3.26 7.76 -7.66
C ASP A 99 2.65 7.26 -8.97
N PHE A 100 1.61 7.94 -9.43
CA PHE A 100 0.90 7.56 -10.65
C PHE A 100 1.17 8.62 -11.71
N ASP A 101 1.71 8.20 -12.85
CA ASP A 101 2.20 9.12 -13.89
C ASP A 101 1.14 9.45 -14.93
N HIS A 102 0.53 8.41 -15.51
CA HIS A 102 -0.42 8.60 -16.61
C HIS A 102 -1.31 7.37 -16.80
N VAL A 103 -2.43 7.59 -17.50
CA VAL A 103 -3.30 6.54 -17.99
C VAL A 103 -3.17 6.42 -19.50
N VAL A 104 -3.16 5.18 -19.98
CA VAL A 104 -3.23 4.83 -21.40
C VAL A 104 -4.59 4.19 -21.66
N THR A 105 -5.43 4.85 -22.43
CA THR A 105 -6.74 4.32 -22.79
C THR A 105 -6.62 3.20 -23.84
N PRO A 106 -7.60 2.31 -24.01
CA PRO A 106 -7.55 1.23 -24.99
C PRO A 106 -7.33 1.68 -26.43
N ASN A 107 -7.72 2.92 -26.76
CA ASN A 107 -7.49 3.54 -28.07
C ASN A 107 -6.12 4.23 -28.19
N GLY A 108 -5.21 4.02 -27.23
CA GLY A 108 -3.82 4.49 -27.26
C GLY A 108 -3.60 5.93 -26.81
N ARG A 109 -4.62 6.65 -26.30
CA ARG A 109 -4.41 7.97 -25.72
C ARG A 109 -3.69 7.88 -24.40
N GLN A 110 -2.79 8.82 -24.20
CA GLN A 110 -2.08 9.00 -22.93
C GLN A 110 -2.55 10.30 -22.28
N LEU A 111 -2.96 10.21 -21.01
CA LEU A 111 -3.45 11.35 -20.24
C LEU A 111 -2.66 11.40 -18.92
N PRO A 112 -2.06 12.54 -18.57
CA PRO A 112 -1.43 12.70 -17.27
C PRO A 112 -2.51 12.67 -16.19
N LEU A 113 -2.32 11.83 -15.18
CA LEU A 113 -3.24 11.69 -14.05
C LEU A 113 -2.46 11.56 -12.75
N THR A 114 -2.81 12.38 -11.78
CA THR A 114 -2.26 12.31 -10.43
C THR A 114 -3.29 11.67 -9.52
N PHE A 115 -2.97 10.47 -9.02
CA PHE A 115 -3.83 9.77 -8.07
C PHE A 115 -3.26 9.73 -6.68
N SER A 116 -4.14 9.74 -5.69
CA SER A 116 -3.83 9.43 -4.30
C SER A 116 -4.61 8.20 -3.84
N ILE A 117 -3.93 7.28 -3.14
CA ILE A 117 -4.57 6.07 -2.62
C ILE A 117 -5.44 6.43 -1.43
N VAL A 118 -6.61 5.82 -1.33
CA VAL A 118 -7.58 6.07 -0.25
C VAL A 118 -8.24 4.77 0.22
N GLY A 119 -8.84 4.83 1.40
CA GLY A 119 -9.70 3.74 1.89
C GLY A 119 -8.97 2.50 2.39
N ARG A 120 -7.66 2.53 2.60
CA ARG A 120 -6.92 1.44 3.25
C ARG A 120 -6.72 1.75 4.74
N GLN A 121 -6.85 0.73 5.57
CA GLN A 121 -6.63 0.86 7.02
C GLN A 121 -5.15 1.07 7.37
N ASN A 122 -4.24 0.55 6.53
CA ASN A 122 -2.81 0.57 6.75
C ASN A 122 -2.14 1.68 5.90
N MET A 123 -2.52 2.93 6.15
CA MET A 123 -1.91 4.10 5.49
C MET A 123 -1.31 5.04 6.52
N THR A 124 -0.23 5.68 6.13
CA THR A 124 0.35 6.81 6.86
C THR A 124 -0.41 8.09 6.52
N TYR A 125 -0.30 9.12 7.37
CA TYR A 125 -0.97 10.41 7.16
C TYR A 125 -0.53 11.13 5.87
N ASP A 126 0.65 10.78 5.36
CA ASP A 126 1.25 11.33 4.12
C ASP A 126 1.04 10.46 2.87
N GLY A 127 0.10 9.48 2.94
CA GLY A 127 -0.33 8.68 1.81
C GLY A 127 0.50 7.42 1.54
N GLY A 128 1.47 7.08 2.38
CA GLY A 128 2.23 5.84 2.26
C GLY A 128 1.42 4.61 2.72
N ILE A 129 1.64 3.48 2.08
CA ILE A 129 1.08 2.19 2.49
C ILE A 129 2.06 1.53 3.46
N THR A 130 1.59 1.12 4.64
CA THR A 130 2.43 0.51 5.66
C THR A 130 1.97 -0.89 6.05
N SER A 131 2.91 -1.75 6.43
CA SER A 131 2.62 -3.05 7.04
C SER A 131 2.56 -3.01 8.56
N SER A 132 2.75 -1.84 9.16
CA SER A 132 2.84 -1.68 10.61
C SER A 132 1.49 -1.91 11.27
N ARG A 133 1.44 -2.85 12.22
CA ARG A 133 0.34 -2.93 13.20
C ARG A 133 0.49 -1.92 14.33
N GLY A 134 1.55 -1.14 14.37
CA GLY A 134 1.86 -0.23 15.47
C GLY A 134 2.26 -0.98 16.76
N TYR A 135 3.20 -0.44 17.49
CA TYR A 135 3.67 -1.00 18.77
C TYR A 135 2.53 -1.17 19.81
N LYS A 136 1.54 -0.29 19.77
CA LYS A 136 0.36 -0.37 20.68
C LYS A 136 -0.50 -1.60 20.40
N ASP A 137 -0.64 -2.04 19.15
CA ASP A 137 -1.46 -3.21 18.81
C ASP A 137 -0.70 -4.50 19.15
N ALA A 138 0.62 -4.52 18.96
CA ALA A 138 1.47 -5.61 19.42
C ALA A 138 1.39 -5.78 20.96
N LEU A 139 1.47 -4.67 21.71
CA LEU A 139 1.30 -4.70 23.17
C LEU A 139 -0.08 -5.20 23.61
N LYS A 140 -1.15 -4.81 22.92
CA LYS A 140 -2.51 -5.31 23.22
C LYS A 140 -2.62 -6.81 23.00
N GLU A 141 -2.06 -7.31 21.90
CA GLU A 141 -2.07 -8.75 21.60
C GLU A 141 -1.29 -9.53 22.63
N ASN A 142 -0.08 -9.07 23.00
CA ASN A 142 0.73 -9.70 24.05
C ASN A 142 0.01 -9.70 25.40
N TRP A 143 -0.69 -8.62 25.75
CA TRP A 143 -1.49 -8.56 26.96
C TRP A 143 -2.67 -9.53 26.95
N ARG A 144 -3.31 -9.73 25.79
CA ARG A 144 -4.38 -10.73 25.63
C ARG A 144 -3.86 -12.14 25.86
N ILE A 145 -2.72 -12.50 25.24
CA ILE A 145 -2.06 -13.80 25.39
C ILE A 145 -1.64 -14.03 26.85
N THR A 146 -1.08 -13.01 27.48
CA THR A 146 -0.70 -13.08 28.90
C THR A 146 -1.90 -13.38 29.80
N LYS A 147 -3.04 -12.74 29.57
CA LYS A 147 -4.28 -13.03 30.31
C LYS A 147 -4.75 -14.47 30.07
N GLU A 148 -4.72 -14.95 28.84
CA GLU A 148 -5.13 -16.30 28.50
C GLU A 148 -4.25 -17.36 29.15
N ILE A 149 -2.93 -17.17 29.16
CA ILE A 149 -2.00 -18.06 29.88
C ILE A 149 -2.29 -18.07 31.37
N THR A 150 -2.54 -16.91 31.97
CA THR A 150 -2.81 -16.79 33.42
C THR A 150 -4.15 -17.44 33.77
N SER A 151 -5.22 -17.24 32.96
CA SER A 151 -6.52 -17.86 33.21
C SER A 151 -6.47 -19.39 33.08
N ASN A 152 -5.83 -19.89 32.01
CA ASN A 152 -5.69 -21.32 31.80
C ASN A 152 -4.88 -22.02 32.91
N ALA A 153 -3.82 -21.36 33.41
CA ALA A 153 -3.02 -21.88 34.51
C ALA A 153 -3.80 -21.91 35.83
N THR A 154 -4.72 -20.95 36.07
CA THR A 154 -5.60 -20.91 37.22
C THR A 154 -6.66 -22.00 37.17
N GLU A 155 -7.30 -22.22 35.98
CA GLU A 155 -8.26 -23.29 35.77
C GLU A 155 -7.59 -24.68 35.92
N TRP A 156 -6.42 -24.88 35.33
CA TRP A 156 -5.67 -26.13 35.48
C TRP A 156 -5.31 -26.41 36.93
N GLY A 157 -4.91 -25.41 37.73
CA GLY A 157 -4.59 -25.54 39.13
C GLY A 157 -5.79 -25.92 39.99
N GLY A 158 -7.01 -25.52 39.59
CA GLY A 158 -8.27 -25.95 40.24
C GLY A 158 -8.67 -27.37 39.93
N ASP A 159 -8.64 -27.76 38.65
CA ASP A 159 -9.12 -29.04 38.14
C ASP A 159 -8.30 -30.28 38.62
N VAL A 160 -7.01 -30.08 38.92
CA VAL A 160 -6.10 -31.19 39.29
C VAL A 160 -6.40 -31.75 40.69
N PHE A 161 -7.15 -31.03 41.56
CA PHE A 161 -7.35 -31.39 42.96
C PHE A 161 -8.80 -31.24 43.45
N ASP A 162 -9.76 -31.59 42.63
CA ASP A 162 -11.19 -31.44 42.87
C ASP A 162 -11.70 -32.21 44.14
N ASP A 163 -10.94 -33.19 44.65
CA ASP A 163 -11.32 -34.03 45.76
C ASP A 163 -10.79 -33.56 47.16
N VAL A 164 -10.01 -32.49 47.24
CA VAL A 164 -9.39 -32.05 48.51
C VAL A 164 -9.56 -30.53 48.70
N ILE A 165 -10.57 -30.14 49.40
CA ILE A 165 -11.03 -28.73 49.62
C ILE A 165 -9.91 -27.78 50.07
N VAL A 166 -8.92 -28.24 50.83
CA VAL A 166 -7.81 -27.41 51.32
C VAL A 166 -6.68 -27.31 50.29
N ALA A 167 -6.49 -28.37 49.46
CA ALA A 167 -5.49 -28.40 48.44
C ALA A 167 -5.90 -27.60 47.18
N ASP A 168 -7.22 -27.56 46.89
CA ASP A 168 -7.78 -26.80 45.76
C ASP A 168 -7.44 -25.31 45.86
N GLN A 169 -7.70 -24.67 46.96
CA GLN A 169 -7.38 -23.24 47.17
C GLN A 169 -5.87 -22.97 47.12
N LEU A 170 -5.04 -23.90 47.62
CA LEU A 170 -3.60 -23.73 47.60
C LEU A 170 -3.04 -23.93 46.18
N MET A 171 -3.54 -24.92 45.42
CA MET A 171 -3.11 -25.18 44.07
C MET A 171 -3.66 -24.17 43.08
N THR A 172 -4.87 -23.68 43.25
CA THR A 172 -5.39 -22.54 42.44
C THR A 172 -4.53 -21.30 42.70
N GLY A 173 -4.08 -21.05 43.92
CA GLY A 173 -3.13 -19.97 44.24
C GLY A 173 -1.76 -20.17 43.57
N ILE A 174 -1.24 -21.39 43.60
CA ILE A 174 0.02 -21.73 42.95
C ILE A 174 -0.13 -21.62 41.40
N GLY A 175 -1.25 -22.12 40.86
CA GLY A 175 -1.57 -21.98 39.44
C GLY A 175 -1.65 -20.52 38.98
N ALA A 176 -2.29 -19.67 39.77
CA ALA A 176 -2.39 -18.24 39.52
C ALA A 176 -1.01 -17.55 39.60
N ILE A 177 -0.20 -17.91 40.59
CA ILE A 177 1.19 -17.38 40.71
C ILE A 177 2.05 -17.89 39.53
N GLY A 178 1.99 -19.18 39.22
CA GLY A 178 2.71 -19.77 38.07
C GLY A 178 2.29 -19.17 36.74
N GLY A 179 0.99 -18.99 36.52
CA GLY A 179 0.43 -18.33 35.35
C GLY A 179 0.82 -16.86 35.24
N ALA A 180 0.80 -16.13 36.38
CA ALA A 180 1.23 -14.74 36.42
C ALA A 180 2.74 -14.59 36.12
N ILE A 181 3.57 -15.49 36.65
CA ILE A 181 5.02 -15.51 36.36
C ILE A 181 5.26 -15.90 34.88
N GLY A 182 4.59 -16.96 34.40
CA GLY A 182 4.71 -17.40 33.01
C GLY A 182 4.20 -16.38 32.02
N GLY A 183 3.01 -15.80 32.29
CA GLY A 183 2.44 -14.72 31.48
C GLY A 183 3.28 -13.45 31.51
N GLY A 184 3.78 -13.06 32.71
CA GLY A 184 4.66 -11.92 32.84
C GLY A 184 6.00 -12.12 32.10
N ALA A 185 6.61 -13.30 32.23
CA ALA A 185 7.83 -13.64 31.52
C ALA A 185 7.62 -13.65 30.01
N TYR A 186 6.51 -14.20 29.52
CA TYR A 186 6.14 -14.16 28.11
C TYR A 186 5.97 -12.72 27.61
N TYR A 187 5.23 -11.89 28.34
CA TYR A 187 5.02 -10.48 27.99
C TYR A 187 6.34 -9.70 27.89
N VAL A 188 7.21 -9.88 28.89
CA VAL A 188 8.54 -9.24 28.89
C VAL A 188 9.38 -9.77 27.75
N TYR A 189 9.45 -11.10 27.55
CA TYR A 189 10.23 -11.72 26.48
C TYR A 189 9.74 -11.26 25.09
N ASP A 190 8.43 -11.28 24.83
CA ASP A 190 7.88 -10.91 23.53
C ASP A 190 8.00 -9.40 23.31
N GLY A 191 7.85 -8.59 24.36
CA GLY A 191 8.13 -7.15 24.32
C GLY A 191 9.60 -6.84 23.95
N PHE A 192 10.56 -7.58 24.52
CA PHE A 192 11.96 -7.48 24.13
C PHE A 192 12.23 -8.03 22.73
N ALA A 193 11.58 -9.13 22.36
CA ALA A 193 11.68 -9.69 21.02
C ALA A 193 11.14 -8.71 19.97
N ASP A 194 10.05 -8.03 20.24
CA ASP A 194 9.50 -6.99 19.36
C ASP A 194 10.38 -5.74 19.28
N MET A 195 11.09 -5.39 20.35
CA MET A 195 12.12 -4.34 20.32
C MET A 195 13.26 -4.66 19.35
N ILE A 196 13.59 -5.93 19.20
CA ILE A 196 14.70 -6.40 18.34
C ILE A 196 14.21 -6.73 16.95
N ARG A 197 12.97 -7.21 16.79
CA ARG A 197 12.39 -7.58 15.51
C ARG A 197 12.21 -6.36 14.61
N LYS A 198 12.63 -6.53 13.37
CA LYS A 198 12.27 -5.61 12.29
C LYS A 198 10.79 -5.80 11.96
N GLY A 199 10.12 -4.71 11.62
CA GLY A 199 8.77 -4.75 11.07
C GLY A 199 8.72 -5.54 9.75
N LYS A 200 7.52 -5.82 9.28
CA LYS A 200 7.29 -6.55 8.03
C LYS A 200 7.41 -5.61 6.83
N ASP A 201 7.76 -6.21 5.68
CA ASP A 201 7.69 -5.54 4.39
C ASP A 201 6.25 -5.33 3.95
N VAL A 202 6.02 -4.35 3.08
CA VAL A 202 4.75 -4.15 2.38
C VAL A 202 4.80 -4.91 1.06
N GLU A 203 3.79 -5.71 0.79
CA GLU A 203 3.60 -6.41 -0.47
C GLU A 203 2.16 -6.21 -0.94
N LEU A 204 2.02 -5.60 -2.11
CA LEU A 204 0.77 -5.51 -2.86
C LEU A 204 0.81 -6.58 -3.94
N LYS A 205 -0.13 -7.49 -3.91
CA LYS A 205 -0.14 -8.63 -4.84
C LYS A 205 -0.74 -8.25 -6.18
N LYS A 206 -0.29 -8.91 -7.23
CA LYS A 206 -0.98 -8.88 -8.53
C LYS A 206 -2.46 -9.24 -8.35
N GLY A 207 -3.34 -8.45 -8.98
CA GLY A 207 -4.79 -8.60 -8.86
C GLY A 207 -5.40 -7.86 -7.67
N GLU A 208 -4.60 -7.28 -6.78
CA GLU A 208 -5.10 -6.48 -5.66
C GLU A 208 -5.73 -5.18 -6.16
N VAL A 209 -6.86 -4.80 -5.55
CA VAL A 209 -7.59 -3.59 -5.92
C VAL A 209 -7.17 -2.44 -5.03
N LEU A 210 -6.77 -1.35 -5.67
CA LEU A 210 -6.46 -0.07 -5.05
C LEU A 210 -7.59 0.91 -5.32
N ASN A 211 -8.16 1.48 -4.26
CA ASN A 211 -9.06 2.61 -4.39
C ASN A 211 -8.23 3.89 -4.39
N VAL A 212 -8.42 4.72 -5.41
CA VAL A 212 -7.69 5.97 -5.58
C VAL A 212 -8.65 7.13 -5.85
N ILE A 213 -8.21 8.33 -5.55
CA ILE A 213 -8.90 9.57 -5.92
C ILE A 213 -8.01 10.39 -6.85
N LEU A 214 -8.63 11.08 -7.78
CA LEU A 214 -7.97 12.06 -8.63
C LEU A 214 -7.59 13.29 -7.78
N VAL A 215 -6.32 13.67 -7.79
CA VAL A 215 -5.84 14.83 -7.02
C VAL A 215 -6.11 16.11 -7.78
N ASP A 216 -5.69 16.15 -9.05
CA ASP A 216 -5.86 17.31 -9.92
C ASP A 216 -6.95 17.06 -10.97
N PRO A 217 -7.78 18.06 -11.30
CA PRO A 217 -8.79 17.89 -12.34
C PRO A 217 -8.13 17.69 -13.70
N VAL A 218 -8.68 16.82 -14.53
CA VAL A 218 -8.14 16.49 -15.85
C VAL A 218 -9.15 16.81 -16.95
N ASP A 219 -8.69 17.50 -17.97
CA ASP A 219 -9.47 17.79 -19.17
C ASP A 219 -9.16 16.74 -20.24
N VAL A 220 -10.15 15.91 -20.56
CA VAL A 220 -10.05 14.82 -21.53
C VAL A 220 -10.65 15.25 -22.86
N PRO A 221 -9.88 15.25 -23.97
CA PRO A 221 -10.43 15.56 -25.27
C PRO A 221 -11.43 14.47 -25.69
N VAL A 222 -12.62 14.89 -26.11
CA VAL A 222 -13.69 14.02 -26.65
C VAL A 222 -13.66 14.17 -28.17
N ILE A 223 -13.61 13.05 -28.85
CA ILE A 223 -13.65 13.02 -30.34
C ILE A 223 -15.07 12.90 -30.81
#